data_96e4cd0bfab4c48452aaa5f553b87db8
#
_entry.id   96e4cd0bfab4c48452aaa5f553b87db8
#
_cell.length_a   1.000
_cell.length_b   1.000
_cell.length_c   1.000
_cell.angle_alpha   90.00
_cell.angle_beta   90.00
_cell.angle_gamma   90.00
#
_symmetry.space_group_name_H-M   'P 1'
#
loop_
_entity.id
_entity.type
_entity.pdbx_description
1 polymer ?
#
loop_
_entity_poly.entity_id
_entity_poly.type
_entity_poly.pdbx_seq_one_letter_code
_entity_poly.pdbx_strand_id
1 'polypeptide(L)'
;MPTPAISKRQVLAALTATTPTHNGPESGEGQAEDGLAGLSMDELAVRAGVSRATLYRLFGSQQHLLHELGLQPPPTVRSRILDTALELVGRHGLAELSMDELAATAGVSRATLYRLVPGKEALLAELVRRFSPFEPIAAVLETMGERPPAEVIPAIAQAMATAMDGHIGLLLQLLFELSRSDPDHQAGGNQDAAQAMRTLPLVAGYLDQQMAAGRLRRMDPVLAMQALAGPIVMHLLMPASTQSQPSAGPGVALPLEGVVDELVGIWLRAMTPGDQQQAASNAREHA
;
A
#
# COMPACT_ATOMS: atom_id res chain seq x y z
N MET A 1 -27.06 25.05 33.99
CA MET A 1 -25.91 25.44 33.19
C MET A 1 -25.56 24.25 32.29
N PRO A 2 -25.64 24.32 30.95
CA PRO A 2 -25.21 23.25 30.11
C PRO A 2 -23.69 23.11 30.19
N THR A 3 -23.21 21.88 30.48
CA THR A 3 -21.79 21.55 30.47
C THR A 3 -21.24 21.87 29.08
N PRO A 4 -20.12 22.58 28.93
CA PRO A 4 -19.58 22.89 27.62
C PRO A 4 -19.28 21.62 26.84
N ALA A 5 -19.73 21.53 25.59
CA ALA A 5 -19.49 20.39 24.74
C ALA A 5 -17.99 20.25 24.49
N ILE A 6 -17.39 19.17 24.98
CA ILE A 6 -15.97 18.86 24.77
C ILE A 6 -15.71 18.71 23.28
N SER A 7 -14.76 19.48 22.76
CA SER A 7 -14.37 19.45 21.34
C SER A 7 -13.28 18.41 21.06
N LYS A 8 -13.18 17.94 19.80
CA LYS A 8 -12.09 17.06 19.33
C LYS A 8 -10.70 17.61 19.73
N ARG A 9 -10.49 18.90 19.53
CA ARG A 9 -9.21 19.57 19.81
C ARG A 9 -8.80 19.50 21.28
N GLN A 10 -9.77 19.60 22.21
CA GLN A 10 -9.51 19.49 23.65
C GLN A 10 -9.14 18.06 24.03
N VAL A 11 -9.79 17.06 23.45
CA VAL A 11 -9.46 15.64 23.67
C VAL A 11 -8.06 15.31 23.16
N LEU A 12 -7.72 15.71 21.94
CA LEU A 12 -6.39 15.51 21.38
C LEU A 12 -5.30 16.17 22.23
N ALA A 13 -5.52 17.43 22.65
CA ALA A 13 -4.62 18.16 23.52
C ALA A 13 -4.41 17.47 24.89
N ALA A 14 -5.48 16.91 25.48
CA ALA A 14 -5.41 16.18 26.74
C ALA A 14 -4.59 14.88 26.61
N LEU A 15 -4.75 14.15 25.49
CA LEU A 15 -3.99 12.94 25.25
C LEU A 15 -2.51 13.20 25.02
N THR A 16 -2.15 14.28 24.31
CA THR A 16 -0.76 14.68 24.07
C THR A 16 -0.10 15.34 25.29
N ALA A 17 -0.84 16.07 26.12
CA ALA A 17 -0.30 16.76 27.30
C ALA A 17 0.04 15.82 28.48
N THR A 18 -0.51 14.60 28.50
CA THR A 18 -0.33 13.65 29.61
C THR A 18 0.85 12.69 29.39
N THR A 19 1.81 13.04 28.56
CA THR A 19 3.08 12.30 28.45
C THR A 19 3.91 12.60 29.71
N PRO A 20 4.18 11.64 30.63
CA PRO A 20 5.03 11.89 31.77
C PRO A 20 6.45 12.16 31.29
N THR A 21 6.95 13.36 31.50
CA THR A 21 8.38 13.66 31.44
C THR A 21 9.09 12.86 32.53
N HIS A 22 9.51 11.64 32.20
CA HIS A 22 10.47 10.95 33.04
C HIS A 22 11.84 11.56 32.75
N ASN A 23 12.31 12.40 33.67
CA ASN A 23 13.68 12.93 33.72
C ASN A 23 14.65 11.78 33.95
N GLY A 24 15.18 11.19 32.87
CA GLY A 24 16.34 10.33 32.83
C GLY A 24 17.07 10.58 31.52
N PRO A 25 18.43 10.74 31.53
CA PRO A 25 19.16 10.99 30.30
C PRO A 25 19.18 9.71 29.44
N GLU A 26 18.93 9.86 28.14
CA GLU A 26 19.10 8.88 27.08
C GLU A 26 18.01 7.79 26.91
N SER A 27 16.83 8.17 26.38
CA SER A 27 16.01 7.25 25.59
C SER A 27 15.01 8.05 24.75
N GLY A 28 15.08 7.88 23.44
CA GLY A 28 14.51 8.73 22.42
C GLY A 28 12.98 8.93 22.44
N GLU A 29 12.58 9.94 21.73
CA GLU A 29 11.20 10.46 21.55
C GLU A 29 10.16 9.43 21.08
N GLY A 30 10.59 8.24 20.62
CA GLY A 30 9.71 7.17 20.12
C GLY A 30 8.96 6.34 21.19
N GLN A 31 9.44 6.29 22.47
CA GLN A 31 8.81 5.42 23.49
C GLN A 31 7.53 5.98 24.11
N ALA A 32 7.29 7.28 24.04
CA ALA A 32 6.08 7.89 24.59
C ALA A 32 4.90 7.80 23.61
N GLU A 33 5.17 7.79 22.32
CA GLU A 33 4.19 7.65 21.24
C GLU A 33 3.67 6.22 21.14
N ASP A 34 4.52 5.21 21.31
CA ASP A 34 4.15 3.79 21.38
C ASP A 34 3.18 3.47 22.53
N GLY A 35 3.27 4.21 23.64
CA GLY A 35 2.40 4.03 24.80
C GLY A 35 0.92 4.35 24.53
N LEU A 36 0.60 5.36 23.71
CA LEU A 36 -0.78 5.74 23.39
C LEU A 36 -1.41 4.83 22.34
N ALA A 37 -0.62 4.39 21.37
CA ALA A 37 -1.10 3.53 20.29
C ALA A 37 -1.60 2.16 20.80
N GLY A 38 -1.00 1.65 21.89
CA GLY A 38 -1.38 0.37 22.52
C GLY A 38 -2.62 0.43 23.43
N LEU A 39 -3.11 1.62 23.80
CA LEU A 39 -4.22 1.79 24.72
C LEU A 39 -5.57 1.50 24.04
N SER A 40 -6.46 0.79 24.78
CA SER A 40 -7.85 0.62 24.36
C SER A 40 -8.64 1.93 24.40
N MET A 41 -9.82 1.98 23.72
CA MET A 41 -10.70 3.15 23.79
C MET A 41 -11.14 3.52 25.22
N ASP A 42 -11.22 2.54 26.11
CA ASP A 42 -11.54 2.80 27.53
C ASP A 42 -10.40 3.51 28.25
N GLU A 43 -9.16 3.04 28.06
CA GLU A 43 -7.96 3.65 28.63
C GLU A 43 -7.69 5.05 28.05
N LEU A 44 -7.91 5.22 26.73
CA LEU A 44 -7.84 6.53 26.08
C LEU A 44 -8.90 7.49 26.63
N ALA A 45 -10.12 7.01 26.92
CA ALA A 45 -11.18 7.82 27.51
C ALA A 45 -10.82 8.28 28.93
N VAL A 46 -10.30 7.36 29.77
CA VAL A 46 -9.81 7.69 31.10
C VAL A 46 -8.70 8.72 31.04
N ARG A 47 -7.73 8.52 30.15
CA ARG A 47 -6.58 9.42 29.99
C ARG A 47 -6.98 10.81 29.46
N ALA A 48 -7.96 10.88 28.58
CA ALA A 48 -8.50 12.14 28.08
C ALA A 48 -9.49 12.82 29.04
N GLY A 49 -9.85 12.19 30.16
CA GLY A 49 -10.83 12.70 31.11
C GLY A 49 -12.26 12.79 30.54
N VAL A 50 -12.60 11.92 29.61
CA VAL A 50 -13.93 11.88 28.96
C VAL A 50 -14.54 10.47 29.03
N SER A 51 -15.84 10.37 28.72
CA SER A 51 -16.46 9.04 28.63
C SER A 51 -16.11 8.36 27.30
N ARG A 52 -16.08 7.01 27.29
CA ARG A 52 -15.94 6.19 26.08
C ARG A 52 -16.95 6.59 24.99
N ALA A 53 -18.21 6.85 25.39
CA ALA A 53 -19.26 7.29 24.47
C ALA A 53 -18.92 8.63 23.82
N THR A 54 -18.26 9.55 24.56
CA THR A 54 -17.79 10.83 24.02
C THR A 54 -16.69 10.63 22.98
N LEU A 55 -15.73 9.73 23.22
CA LEU A 55 -14.69 9.40 22.24
C LEU A 55 -15.28 8.81 20.95
N TYR A 56 -16.19 7.83 21.08
CA TYR A 56 -16.86 7.27 19.90
C TYR A 56 -17.68 8.29 19.13
N ARG A 57 -18.38 9.20 19.82
CA ARG A 57 -19.14 10.26 19.17
C ARG A 57 -18.25 11.25 18.42
N LEU A 58 -17.06 11.55 18.96
CA LEU A 58 -16.14 12.53 18.37
C LEU A 58 -15.29 11.94 17.24
N PHE A 59 -14.83 10.70 17.38
CA PHE A 59 -13.84 10.10 16.49
C PHE A 59 -14.35 8.88 15.72
N GLY A 60 -15.48 8.29 16.11
CA GLY A 60 -16.07 7.12 15.44
C GLY A 60 -15.33 5.80 15.72
N SER A 61 -14.01 5.78 15.69
CA SER A 61 -13.19 4.59 15.96
C SER A 61 -11.85 4.95 16.61
N GLN A 62 -11.21 3.95 17.23
CA GLN A 62 -9.85 4.08 17.76
C GLN A 62 -8.83 4.39 16.66
N GLN A 63 -8.95 3.76 15.51
CA GLN A 63 -8.08 4.00 14.37
C GLN A 63 -8.10 5.44 13.91
N HIS A 64 -9.30 6.04 13.84
CA HIS A 64 -9.45 7.43 13.45
C HIS A 64 -8.88 8.41 14.50
N LEU A 65 -9.08 8.10 15.80
CA LEU A 65 -8.47 8.88 16.89
C LEU A 65 -6.94 8.82 16.83
N LEU A 66 -6.35 7.63 16.65
CA LEU A 66 -4.91 7.46 16.54
C LEU A 66 -4.36 8.15 15.30
N HIS A 67 -5.06 8.06 14.18
CA HIS A 67 -4.70 8.78 12.97
C HIS A 67 -4.68 10.31 13.15
N GLU A 68 -5.70 10.88 13.84
CA GLU A 68 -5.72 12.32 14.16
C GLU A 68 -4.61 12.73 15.16
N LEU A 69 -4.08 11.79 15.94
CA LEU A 69 -2.90 11.97 16.80
C LEU A 69 -1.57 11.78 16.05
N GLY A 70 -1.59 11.41 14.76
CA GLY A 70 -0.39 11.06 14.00
C GLY A 70 0.22 9.71 14.39
N LEU A 71 -0.52 8.88 15.17
CA LEU A 71 -0.05 7.60 15.68
C LEU A 71 -0.54 6.44 14.78
N GLN A 72 0.30 5.44 14.59
CA GLN A 72 -0.09 4.19 13.93
C GLN A 72 -0.81 3.29 14.94
N PRO A 73 -1.99 2.71 14.60
CA PRO A 73 -2.62 1.72 15.45
C PRO A 73 -1.71 0.48 15.61
N PRO A 74 -1.73 -0.19 16.78
CA PRO A 74 -0.92 -1.38 16.95
C PRO A 74 -1.32 -2.45 15.92
N PRO A 75 -0.37 -3.24 15.43
CA PRO A 75 -0.63 -4.25 14.44
C PRO A 75 -1.67 -5.25 14.96
N THR A 76 -2.70 -5.49 14.17
CA THR A 76 -3.71 -6.51 14.50
C THR A 76 -3.07 -7.89 14.55
N VAL A 77 -3.68 -8.84 15.24
CA VAL A 77 -3.21 -10.24 15.23
C VAL A 77 -3.07 -10.77 13.80
N ARG A 78 -4.01 -10.42 12.91
CA ARG A 78 -3.96 -10.79 11.50
C ARG A 78 -2.75 -10.14 10.80
N SER A 79 -2.51 -8.84 11.03
CA SER A 79 -1.35 -8.15 10.47
C SER A 79 -0.04 -8.80 10.93
N ARG A 80 0.13 -9.08 12.23
CA ARG A 80 1.33 -9.76 12.74
C ARG A 80 1.55 -11.12 12.11
N ILE A 81 0.48 -11.91 11.91
CA ILE A 81 0.58 -13.21 11.22
C ILE A 81 1.11 -13.03 9.81
N LEU A 82 0.59 -12.05 9.05
CA LEU A 82 1.01 -11.80 7.68
C LEU A 82 2.45 -11.25 7.60
N ASP A 83 2.81 -10.32 8.49
CA ASP A 83 4.17 -9.77 8.55
C ASP A 83 5.19 -10.86 8.92
N THR A 84 4.86 -11.73 9.89
CA THR A 84 5.68 -12.91 10.25
C THR A 84 5.78 -13.91 9.11
N ALA A 85 4.66 -14.16 8.40
CA ALA A 85 4.67 -15.06 7.25
C ALA A 85 5.57 -14.52 6.13
N LEU A 86 5.52 -13.21 5.88
CA LEU A 86 6.39 -12.54 4.92
C LEU A 86 7.87 -12.76 5.25
N GLU A 87 8.27 -12.58 6.52
CA GLU A 87 9.63 -12.80 6.98
C GLU A 87 10.07 -14.26 6.84
N LEU A 88 9.21 -15.22 7.19
CA LEU A 88 9.51 -16.64 7.08
C LEU A 88 9.68 -17.07 5.62
N VAL A 89 8.78 -16.61 4.74
CA VAL A 89 8.89 -16.88 3.29
C VAL A 89 10.14 -16.22 2.71
N GLY A 90 10.50 -15.01 3.14
CA GLY A 90 11.73 -14.35 2.72
C GLY A 90 13.02 -15.11 3.14
N ARG A 91 12.98 -15.80 4.30
CA ARG A 91 14.12 -16.56 4.82
C ARG A 91 14.27 -17.96 4.25
N HIS A 92 13.17 -18.69 4.13
CA HIS A 92 13.19 -20.13 3.81
C HIS A 92 12.50 -20.48 2.49
N GLY A 93 11.82 -19.53 1.89
CA GLY A 93 10.95 -19.75 0.73
C GLY A 93 9.56 -20.25 1.12
N LEU A 94 8.62 -20.15 0.18
CA LEU A 94 7.23 -20.54 0.39
C LEU A 94 7.05 -22.05 0.60
N ALA A 95 7.86 -22.86 -0.06
CA ALA A 95 7.78 -24.33 0.04
C ALA A 95 8.00 -24.81 1.47
N GLU A 96 8.99 -24.27 2.15
CA GLU A 96 9.40 -24.62 3.51
C GLU A 96 8.51 -24.02 4.60
N LEU A 97 7.63 -23.06 4.27
CA LEU A 97 6.77 -22.41 5.25
C LEU A 97 5.85 -23.42 5.96
N SER A 98 5.98 -23.51 7.28
CA SER A 98 5.14 -24.32 8.16
C SER A 98 4.12 -23.45 8.88
N MET A 99 2.82 -23.84 8.86
CA MET A 99 1.76 -23.16 9.63
C MET A 99 2.02 -23.25 11.15
N ASP A 100 2.71 -24.28 11.61
CA ASP A 100 3.05 -24.44 13.02
C ASP A 100 4.15 -23.48 13.46
N GLU A 101 5.18 -23.36 12.63
CA GLU A 101 6.26 -22.39 12.82
C GLU A 101 5.70 -20.96 12.77
N LEU A 102 4.81 -20.69 11.81
CA LEU A 102 4.14 -19.39 11.71
C LEU A 102 3.35 -19.06 12.98
N ALA A 103 2.57 -20.02 13.53
CA ALA A 103 1.81 -19.79 14.77
C ALA A 103 2.76 -19.48 15.94
N ALA A 104 3.83 -20.26 16.08
CA ALA A 104 4.81 -20.10 17.16
C ALA A 104 5.52 -18.73 17.05
N THR A 105 6.01 -18.37 15.87
CA THR A 105 6.76 -17.13 15.63
C THR A 105 5.87 -15.89 15.74
N ALA A 106 4.61 -15.96 15.26
CA ALA A 106 3.64 -14.86 15.40
C ALA A 106 3.06 -14.73 16.82
N GLY A 107 3.40 -15.64 17.76
CA GLY A 107 2.91 -15.63 19.13
C GLY A 107 1.41 -15.88 19.25
N VAL A 108 0.86 -16.77 18.42
CA VAL A 108 -0.57 -17.12 18.42
C VAL A 108 -0.77 -18.63 18.56
N SER A 109 -1.95 -19.04 19.09
CA SER A 109 -2.29 -20.45 19.09
C SER A 109 -2.60 -20.94 17.66
N ARG A 110 -2.37 -22.23 17.40
CA ARG A 110 -2.78 -22.89 16.14
C ARG A 110 -4.25 -22.64 15.84
N ALA A 111 -5.13 -22.75 16.84
CA ALA A 111 -6.56 -22.52 16.68
C ALA A 111 -6.86 -21.08 16.24
N THR A 112 -6.14 -20.10 16.78
CA THR A 112 -6.27 -18.70 16.37
C THR A 112 -5.77 -18.49 14.93
N LEU A 113 -4.63 -19.09 14.59
CA LEU A 113 -4.08 -19.02 13.23
C LEU A 113 -5.08 -19.59 12.22
N TYR A 114 -5.51 -20.84 12.39
CA TYR A 114 -6.42 -21.49 11.43
C TYR A 114 -7.81 -20.84 11.36
N ARG A 115 -8.27 -20.21 12.42
CA ARG A 115 -9.50 -19.41 12.40
C ARG A 115 -9.37 -18.14 11.56
N LEU A 116 -8.20 -17.48 11.57
CA LEU A 116 -7.93 -16.25 10.83
C LEU A 116 -7.47 -16.53 9.40
N VAL A 117 -6.68 -17.59 9.23
CA VAL A 117 -6.05 -17.99 7.97
C VAL A 117 -6.17 -19.51 7.84
N PRO A 118 -7.22 -20.02 7.17
CA PRO A 118 -7.54 -21.45 7.15
C PRO A 118 -6.65 -22.25 6.18
N GLY A 119 -5.32 -22.17 6.36
CA GLY A 119 -4.36 -22.94 5.60
C GLY A 119 -3.40 -22.10 4.78
N LYS A 120 -2.45 -22.80 4.14
CA LYS A 120 -1.34 -22.17 3.40
C LYS A 120 -1.82 -21.42 2.14
N GLU A 121 -2.84 -21.94 1.45
CA GLU A 121 -3.42 -21.28 0.27
C GLU A 121 -4.09 -19.95 0.63
N ALA A 122 -4.88 -19.95 1.72
CA ALA A 122 -5.51 -18.73 2.22
C ALA A 122 -4.46 -17.70 2.70
N LEU A 123 -3.38 -18.17 3.34
CA LEU A 123 -2.25 -17.32 3.71
C LEU A 123 -1.62 -16.66 2.47
N LEU A 124 -1.40 -17.43 1.43
CA LEU A 124 -0.80 -16.97 0.20
C LEU A 124 -1.67 -15.90 -0.48
N ALA A 125 -2.97 -16.16 -0.58
CA ALA A 125 -3.94 -15.20 -1.13
C ALA A 125 -3.94 -13.88 -0.31
N GLU A 126 -3.90 -13.97 1.02
CA GLU A 126 -3.81 -12.80 1.91
C GLU A 126 -2.49 -12.02 1.73
N LEU A 127 -1.36 -12.72 1.59
CA LEU A 127 -0.06 -12.08 1.36
C LEU A 127 -0.07 -11.33 0.02
N VAL A 128 -0.56 -11.97 -1.06
CA VAL A 128 -0.71 -11.31 -2.36
C VAL A 128 -1.62 -10.10 -2.25
N ARG A 129 -2.79 -10.23 -1.61
CA ARG A 129 -3.73 -9.12 -1.45
C ARG A 129 -3.10 -7.95 -0.70
N ARG A 130 -2.39 -8.21 0.41
CA ARG A 130 -1.81 -7.16 1.28
C ARG A 130 -0.62 -6.44 0.65
N PHE A 131 0.26 -7.17 -0.04
CA PHE A 131 1.54 -6.65 -0.54
C PHE A 131 1.55 -6.39 -2.06
N SER A 132 0.44 -6.67 -2.75
CA SER A 132 0.32 -6.32 -4.16
C SER A 132 -0.10 -4.86 -4.35
N PRO A 133 0.24 -4.25 -5.49
CA PRO A 133 -0.15 -2.88 -5.79
C PRO A 133 -1.61 -2.73 -6.24
N PHE A 134 -2.37 -3.83 -6.37
CA PHE A 134 -3.65 -3.82 -7.06
C PHE A 134 -4.74 -3.03 -6.33
N GLU A 135 -4.90 -3.20 -5.01
CA GLU A 135 -5.87 -2.43 -4.22
C GLU A 135 -5.52 -0.92 -4.19
N PRO A 136 -4.27 -0.49 -3.90
CA PRO A 136 -3.89 0.92 -4.00
C PRO A 136 -4.13 1.54 -5.38
N ILE A 137 -3.82 0.83 -6.46
CA ILE A 137 -4.06 1.30 -7.83
C ILE A 137 -5.58 1.42 -8.11
N ALA A 138 -6.39 0.44 -7.70
CA ALA A 138 -7.83 0.50 -7.85
C ALA A 138 -8.43 1.71 -7.13
N ALA A 139 -7.99 2.00 -5.89
CA ALA A 139 -8.41 3.16 -5.12
C ALA A 139 -8.05 4.50 -5.80
N VAL A 140 -6.89 4.59 -6.45
CA VAL A 140 -6.52 5.76 -7.26
C VAL A 140 -7.47 5.92 -8.43
N LEU A 141 -7.76 4.85 -9.18
CA LEU A 141 -8.69 4.90 -10.31
C LEU A 141 -10.13 5.23 -9.90
N GLU A 142 -10.60 4.71 -8.76
CA GLU A 142 -11.92 5.04 -8.22
C GLU A 142 -12.05 6.52 -7.86
N THR A 143 -11.00 7.12 -7.31
CA THR A 143 -11.05 8.51 -6.82
C THR A 143 -10.66 9.54 -7.86
N MET A 144 -9.78 9.19 -8.79
CA MET A 144 -9.15 10.11 -9.74
C MET A 144 -9.33 9.71 -11.20
N GLY A 145 -9.99 8.58 -11.53
CA GLY A 145 -10.01 8.01 -12.88
C GLY A 145 -10.61 8.91 -13.98
N GLU A 146 -11.35 9.96 -13.62
CA GLU A 146 -11.85 10.95 -14.58
C GLU A 146 -10.85 12.09 -14.87
N ARG A 147 -9.79 12.20 -14.09
CA ARG A 147 -8.77 13.23 -14.22
C ARG A 147 -7.81 12.96 -15.39
N PRO A 148 -7.07 13.99 -15.82
CA PRO A 148 -6.12 13.84 -16.91
C PRO A 148 -4.95 12.93 -16.53
N PRO A 149 -4.30 12.26 -17.53
CA PRO A 149 -3.17 11.35 -17.30
C PRO A 149 -2.02 11.95 -16.52
N ALA A 150 -1.78 13.25 -16.66
CA ALA A 150 -0.73 13.95 -15.91
C ALA A 150 -0.93 13.93 -14.38
N GLU A 151 -2.14 13.71 -13.90
CA GLU A 151 -2.45 13.59 -12.46
C GLU A 151 -2.58 12.12 -12.02
N VAL A 152 -3.23 11.29 -12.84
CA VAL A 152 -3.56 9.90 -12.48
C VAL A 152 -2.35 8.98 -12.60
N ILE A 153 -1.54 9.13 -13.65
CA ILE A 153 -0.39 8.24 -13.88
C ILE A 153 0.67 8.34 -12.79
N PRO A 154 1.07 9.55 -12.32
CA PRO A 154 1.96 9.67 -11.16
C PRO A 154 1.39 8.98 -9.91
N ALA A 155 0.09 9.18 -9.62
CA ALA A 155 -0.55 8.57 -8.46
C ALA A 155 -0.58 7.04 -8.53
N ILE A 156 -0.89 6.45 -9.69
CA ILE A 156 -0.81 5.00 -9.93
C ILE A 156 0.62 4.49 -9.72
N ALA A 157 1.60 5.16 -10.30
CA ALA A 157 3.01 4.76 -10.23
C ALA A 157 3.55 4.82 -8.80
N GLN A 158 3.23 5.88 -8.04
CA GLN A 158 3.60 6.02 -6.63
C GLN A 158 2.92 4.96 -5.76
N ALA A 159 1.62 4.73 -5.96
CA ALA A 159 0.87 3.69 -5.25
C ALA A 159 1.47 2.29 -5.50
N MET A 160 1.82 1.99 -6.76
CA MET A 160 2.47 0.75 -7.15
C MET A 160 3.85 0.60 -6.49
N ALA A 161 4.71 1.61 -6.61
CA ALA A 161 6.07 1.58 -6.09
C ALA A 161 6.07 1.42 -4.55
N THR A 162 5.25 2.20 -3.85
CA THR A 162 5.14 2.14 -2.39
C THR A 162 4.65 0.77 -1.90
N ALA A 163 3.67 0.17 -2.59
CA ALA A 163 3.15 -1.15 -2.21
C ALA A 163 4.16 -2.28 -2.44
N MET A 164 5.08 -2.11 -3.40
CA MET A 164 6.06 -3.14 -3.78
C MET A 164 7.43 -2.93 -3.14
N ASP A 165 7.69 -1.78 -2.52
CA ASP A 165 8.97 -1.44 -1.92
C ASP A 165 9.36 -2.44 -0.81
N GLY A 166 10.60 -2.92 -0.87
CA GLY A 166 11.13 -3.93 0.05
C GLY A 166 10.55 -5.34 -0.11
N HIS A 167 9.49 -5.55 -0.94
CA HIS A 167 8.78 -6.82 -1.04
C HIS A 167 8.70 -7.39 -2.46
N ILE A 168 9.24 -6.68 -3.46
CA ILE A 168 9.10 -7.03 -4.87
C ILE A 168 9.57 -8.46 -5.21
N GLY A 169 10.71 -8.89 -4.67
CA GLY A 169 11.25 -10.22 -4.92
C GLY A 169 10.30 -11.33 -4.44
N LEU A 170 9.75 -11.15 -3.23
CA LEU A 170 8.76 -12.06 -2.68
C LEU A 170 7.45 -12.05 -3.46
N LEU A 171 6.95 -10.85 -3.81
CA LEU A 171 5.72 -10.72 -4.60
C LEU A 171 5.82 -11.46 -5.93
N LEU A 172 6.95 -11.34 -6.64
CA LEU A 172 7.20 -12.08 -7.87
C LEU A 172 7.25 -13.61 -7.63
N GLN A 173 7.88 -14.06 -6.55
CA GLN A 173 7.88 -15.46 -6.16
C GLN A 173 6.47 -15.97 -5.89
N LEU A 174 5.67 -15.24 -5.13
CA LEU A 174 4.26 -15.57 -4.83
C LEU A 174 3.42 -15.65 -6.10
N LEU A 175 3.55 -14.68 -7.00
CA LEU A 175 2.84 -14.65 -8.28
C LEU A 175 3.25 -15.84 -9.18
N PHE A 176 4.54 -16.19 -9.16
CA PHE A 176 5.05 -17.33 -9.92
C PHE A 176 4.50 -18.66 -9.37
N GLU A 177 4.47 -18.84 -8.06
CA GLU A 177 3.89 -20.05 -7.43
C GLU A 177 2.38 -20.17 -7.72
N LEU A 178 1.64 -19.06 -7.63
CA LEU A 178 0.22 -19.04 -7.97
C LEU A 178 -0.04 -19.39 -9.43
N SER A 179 0.82 -18.95 -10.36
CA SER A 179 0.68 -19.27 -11.78
C SER A 179 1.00 -20.73 -12.12
N ARG A 180 1.71 -21.45 -11.22
CA ARG A 180 2.02 -22.88 -11.36
C ARG A 180 1.00 -23.80 -10.69
N SER A 181 0.17 -23.28 -9.82
CA SER A 181 -0.88 -24.05 -9.14
C SER A 181 -1.94 -24.49 -10.16
N ASP A 182 -2.27 -25.80 -10.13
CA ASP A 182 -3.16 -26.46 -11.08
C ASP A 182 -4.58 -25.82 -11.01
N PRO A 183 -5.22 -25.50 -12.17
CA PRO A 183 -6.57 -24.93 -12.21
C PRO A 183 -7.63 -25.79 -11.51
N ASP A 184 -7.46 -27.10 -11.43
CA ASP A 184 -8.43 -28.00 -10.81
C ASP A 184 -8.47 -27.97 -9.27
N HIS A 185 -7.42 -27.41 -8.62
CA HIS A 185 -7.37 -27.21 -7.16
C HIS A 185 -7.81 -25.81 -6.71
N GLN A 186 -8.22 -24.95 -7.65
CA GLN A 186 -8.50 -23.54 -7.44
C GLN A 186 -9.91 -23.20 -6.87
N ALA A 187 -10.72 -24.20 -6.50
CA ALA A 187 -12.12 -23.97 -6.15
C ALA A 187 -12.36 -23.16 -4.84
N GLY A 188 -11.35 -22.85 -4.04
CA GLY A 188 -11.55 -22.15 -2.75
C GLY A 188 -10.62 -20.99 -2.44
N GLY A 189 -9.37 -20.98 -2.93
CA GLY A 189 -8.34 -20.02 -2.50
C GLY A 189 -7.99 -18.92 -3.51
N ASN A 190 -8.34 -19.09 -4.78
CA ASN A 190 -7.83 -18.27 -5.88
C ASN A 190 -8.71 -17.07 -6.26
N GLN A 191 -9.86 -16.88 -5.61
CA GLN A 191 -10.74 -15.75 -5.91
C GLN A 191 -10.09 -14.41 -5.57
N ASP A 192 -9.30 -14.35 -4.49
CA ASP A 192 -8.65 -13.11 -4.06
C ASP A 192 -7.47 -12.75 -4.98
N ALA A 193 -6.69 -13.73 -5.43
CA ALA A 193 -5.64 -13.50 -6.42
C ALA A 193 -6.22 -13.14 -7.79
N ALA A 194 -7.32 -13.79 -8.20
CA ALA A 194 -8.07 -13.44 -9.40
C ALA A 194 -8.71 -12.05 -9.28
N GLN A 195 -9.17 -11.66 -8.08
CA GLN A 195 -9.69 -10.32 -7.79
C GLN A 195 -8.58 -9.26 -7.91
N ALA A 196 -7.39 -9.55 -7.35
CA ALA A 196 -6.23 -8.67 -7.49
C ALA A 196 -5.87 -8.43 -8.97
N MET A 197 -5.89 -9.48 -9.79
CA MET A 197 -5.64 -9.39 -11.22
C MET A 197 -6.68 -8.59 -12.00
N ARG A 198 -7.88 -8.35 -11.46
CA ARG A 198 -8.92 -7.51 -12.10
C ARG A 198 -8.55 -6.04 -12.21
N THR A 199 -7.58 -5.58 -11.44
CA THR A 199 -7.09 -4.19 -11.52
C THR A 199 -6.35 -3.92 -12.82
N LEU A 200 -5.67 -4.93 -13.42
CA LEU A 200 -4.97 -4.76 -14.69
C LEU A 200 -5.91 -4.33 -15.83
N PRO A 201 -7.08 -4.95 -16.04
CA PRO A 201 -8.08 -4.47 -16.98
C PRO A 201 -8.58 -3.05 -16.69
N LEU A 202 -8.68 -2.64 -15.42
CA LEU A 202 -9.09 -1.28 -15.06
C LEU A 202 -8.05 -0.25 -15.50
N VAL A 203 -6.77 -0.51 -15.27
CA VAL A 203 -5.68 0.37 -15.73
C VAL A 203 -5.64 0.41 -17.27
N ALA A 204 -5.74 -0.75 -17.93
CA ALA A 204 -5.76 -0.83 -19.39
C ALA A 204 -6.97 -0.08 -19.96
N GLY A 205 -8.16 -0.22 -19.35
CA GLY A 205 -9.37 0.50 -19.75
C GLY A 205 -9.24 2.01 -19.58
N TYR A 206 -8.63 2.46 -18.47
CA TYR A 206 -8.31 3.87 -18.28
C TYR A 206 -7.39 4.40 -19.38
N LEU A 207 -6.29 3.70 -19.68
CA LEU A 207 -5.35 4.09 -20.73
C LEU A 207 -6.01 4.13 -22.10
N ASP A 208 -6.82 3.13 -22.44
CA ASP A 208 -7.57 3.09 -23.70
C ASP A 208 -8.52 4.28 -23.84
N GLN A 209 -9.25 4.61 -22.78
CA GLN A 209 -10.12 5.79 -22.74
C GLN A 209 -9.33 7.10 -22.94
N GLN A 210 -8.15 7.24 -22.32
CA GLN A 210 -7.31 8.44 -22.50
C GLN A 210 -6.74 8.52 -23.93
N MET A 211 -6.38 7.39 -24.53
CA MET A 211 -5.96 7.29 -25.92
C MET A 211 -7.09 7.60 -26.89
N ALA A 212 -8.30 7.08 -26.62
CA ALA A 212 -9.49 7.39 -27.42
C ALA A 212 -9.85 8.88 -27.38
N ALA A 213 -9.69 9.52 -26.21
CA ALA A 213 -9.87 10.96 -26.01
C ALA A 213 -8.73 11.82 -26.59
N GLY A 214 -7.72 11.22 -27.22
CA GLY A 214 -6.58 11.95 -27.80
C GLY A 214 -5.62 12.58 -26.76
N ARG A 215 -5.77 12.27 -25.48
CA ARG A 215 -4.88 12.76 -24.41
C ARG A 215 -3.58 11.98 -24.31
N LEU A 216 -3.58 10.72 -24.76
CA LEU A 216 -2.40 9.89 -24.90
C LEU A 216 -2.24 9.40 -26.33
N ARG A 217 -1.01 9.15 -26.75
CA ARG A 217 -0.67 8.54 -28.03
C ARG A 217 -1.31 7.15 -28.14
N ARG A 218 -1.91 6.82 -29.28
CA ARG A 218 -2.49 5.50 -29.52
C ARG A 218 -1.42 4.41 -29.60
N MET A 219 -1.56 3.41 -28.75
CA MET A 219 -0.80 2.16 -28.77
C MET A 219 -1.61 1.08 -28.04
N ASP A 220 -1.12 -0.14 -27.98
CA ASP A 220 -1.72 -1.19 -27.18
C ASP A 220 -1.71 -0.79 -25.69
N PRO A 221 -2.86 -0.79 -24.96
CA PRO A 221 -2.92 -0.36 -23.57
C PRO A 221 -2.08 -1.23 -22.62
N VAL A 222 -1.95 -2.53 -22.91
CA VAL A 222 -1.13 -3.45 -22.11
C VAL A 222 0.35 -3.11 -22.29
N LEU A 223 0.76 -2.82 -23.52
CA LEU A 223 2.12 -2.39 -23.80
C LEU A 223 2.44 -1.02 -23.15
N ALA A 224 1.48 -0.09 -23.16
CA ALA A 224 1.61 1.20 -22.46
C ALA A 224 1.78 1.01 -20.94
N MET A 225 1.01 0.11 -20.35
CA MET A 225 1.11 -0.24 -18.93
C MET A 225 2.46 -0.92 -18.61
N GLN A 226 2.92 -1.84 -19.46
CA GLN A 226 4.23 -2.49 -19.30
C GLN A 226 5.38 -1.47 -19.41
N ALA A 227 5.29 -0.51 -20.32
CA ALA A 227 6.28 0.55 -20.47
C ALA A 227 6.33 1.48 -19.25
N LEU A 228 5.21 1.65 -18.52
CA LEU A 228 5.16 2.40 -17.26
C LEU A 228 5.72 1.59 -16.09
N ALA A 229 5.21 0.38 -15.91
CA ALA A 229 5.52 -0.46 -14.75
C ALA A 229 6.92 -1.07 -14.83
N GLY A 230 7.37 -1.47 -16.02
CA GLY A 230 8.63 -2.20 -16.22
C GLY A 230 9.85 -1.54 -15.62
N PRO A 231 10.14 -0.27 -15.92
CA PRO A 231 11.28 0.45 -15.36
C PRO A 231 11.22 0.58 -13.82
N ILE A 232 10.02 0.79 -13.25
CA ILE A 232 9.81 0.89 -11.80
C ILE A 232 10.08 -0.46 -11.14
N VAL A 233 9.51 -1.54 -11.66
CA VAL A 233 9.74 -2.92 -11.18
C VAL A 233 11.23 -3.27 -11.28
N MET A 234 11.87 -2.92 -12.39
CA MET A 234 13.29 -3.17 -12.57
C MET A 234 14.15 -2.41 -11.56
N HIS A 235 13.80 -1.16 -11.27
CA HIS A 235 14.48 -0.38 -10.23
C HIS A 235 14.33 -1.02 -8.85
N LEU A 236 13.12 -1.44 -8.47
CA LEU A 236 12.85 -2.10 -7.19
C LEU A 236 13.55 -3.47 -7.05
N LEU A 237 13.82 -4.16 -8.15
CA LEU A 237 14.56 -5.42 -8.17
C LEU A 237 16.07 -5.24 -8.03
N MET A 238 16.60 -4.03 -8.29
CA MET A 238 18.03 -3.78 -8.17
C MET A 238 18.46 -3.81 -6.69
N PRO A 239 19.60 -4.46 -6.37
CA PRO A 239 20.16 -4.40 -5.02
C PRO A 239 20.46 -2.95 -4.59
N ALA A 240 20.23 -2.63 -3.33
CA ALA A 240 20.50 -1.30 -2.76
C ALA A 240 21.96 -0.83 -3.02
N SER A 241 22.91 -1.77 -3.07
CA SER A 241 24.31 -1.50 -3.43
C SER A 241 24.50 -0.98 -4.86
N THR A 242 23.60 -1.35 -5.77
CA THR A 242 23.62 -0.89 -7.16
C THR A 242 22.87 0.43 -7.32
N GLN A 243 21.81 0.62 -6.53
CA GLN A 243 21.03 1.87 -6.50
C GLN A 243 21.85 3.04 -5.92
N SER A 244 22.81 2.74 -5.04
CA SER A 244 23.65 3.74 -4.36
C SER A 244 24.95 4.06 -5.08
N GLN A 245 25.27 3.43 -6.23
CA GLN A 245 26.48 3.76 -6.98
C GLN A 245 26.25 4.99 -7.88
N PRO A 246 26.93 6.12 -7.62
CA PRO A 246 26.89 7.26 -8.50
C PRO A 246 27.58 6.91 -9.81
N SER A 247 26.81 6.64 -10.86
CA SER A 247 27.31 6.57 -12.23
C SER A 247 27.70 7.98 -12.67
N ALA A 248 29.00 8.33 -12.49
CA ALA A 248 29.62 9.57 -12.93
C ALA A 248 29.11 10.87 -12.22
N GLY A 249 29.62 11.14 -11.02
CA GLY A 249 29.49 12.43 -10.33
C GLY A 249 28.99 12.31 -8.89
N PRO A 250 29.04 13.36 -8.08
CA PRO A 250 28.49 13.38 -6.73
C PRO A 250 26.95 13.44 -6.80
N GLY A 251 26.32 12.35 -7.24
CA GLY A 251 24.87 12.19 -7.30
C GLY A 251 24.34 11.75 -5.94
N VAL A 252 23.48 12.57 -5.36
CA VAL A 252 22.62 12.16 -4.25
C VAL A 252 21.72 11.04 -4.78
N ALA A 253 21.72 9.87 -4.12
CA ALA A 253 20.76 8.83 -4.42
C ALA A 253 19.34 9.41 -4.29
N LEU A 254 18.55 9.37 -5.35
CA LEU A 254 17.18 9.85 -5.31
C LEU A 254 16.37 8.92 -4.40
N PRO A 255 15.49 9.44 -3.53
CA PRO A 255 14.51 8.63 -2.83
C PRO A 255 13.59 7.97 -3.86
N LEU A 256 12.96 6.84 -3.50
CA LEU A 256 12.08 6.08 -4.39
C LEU A 256 11.04 6.97 -5.10
N GLU A 257 10.43 7.90 -4.38
CA GLU A 257 9.47 8.87 -4.92
C GLU A 257 10.07 9.66 -6.09
N GLY A 258 11.30 10.21 -5.92
CA GLY A 258 11.98 10.96 -6.97
C GLY A 258 12.33 10.11 -8.18
N VAL A 259 12.70 8.84 -8.00
CA VAL A 259 12.93 7.90 -9.12
C VAL A 259 11.64 7.64 -9.89
N VAL A 260 10.54 7.40 -9.16
CA VAL A 260 9.23 7.18 -9.78
C VAL A 260 8.80 8.41 -10.58
N ASP A 261 8.94 9.61 -10.03
CA ASP A 261 8.59 10.86 -10.71
C ASP A 261 9.38 11.06 -12.01
N GLU A 262 10.69 10.77 -12.01
CA GLU A 262 11.51 10.83 -13.23
C GLU A 262 11.05 9.81 -14.27
N LEU A 263 10.81 8.55 -13.89
CA LEU A 263 10.35 7.51 -14.80
C LEU A 263 8.97 7.83 -15.39
N VAL A 264 8.06 8.31 -14.56
CA VAL A 264 6.73 8.78 -14.99
C VAL A 264 6.84 9.97 -15.92
N GLY A 265 7.72 10.92 -15.62
CA GLY A 265 7.98 12.07 -16.48
C GLY A 265 8.46 11.67 -17.86
N ILE A 266 9.37 10.68 -17.95
CA ILE A 266 9.83 10.10 -19.22
C ILE A 266 8.66 9.46 -19.97
N TRP A 267 7.86 8.64 -19.29
CA TRP A 267 6.72 7.97 -19.89
C TRP A 267 5.67 8.94 -20.40
N LEU A 268 5.28 9.94 -19.59
CA LEU A 268 4.30 10.96 -19.98
C LEU A 268 4.75 11.75 -21.23
N ARG A 269 6.03 12.14 -21.29
CA ARG A 269 6.58 12.79 -22.49
C ARG A 269 6.50 11.89 -23.73
N ALA A 270 6.80 10.60 -23.58
CA ALA A 270 6.73 9.64 -24.68
C ALA A 270 5.29 9.35 -25.13
N MET A 271 4.32 9.47 -24.20
CA MET A 271 2.90 9.21 -24.45
C MET A 271 2.10 10.45 -24.84
N THR A 272 2.69 11.65 -24.78
CA THR A 272 2.04 12.87 -25.28
C THR A 272 1.88 12.77 -26.81
N PRO A 273 0.66 13.00 -27.35
CA PRO A 273 0.45 13.02 -28.79
C PRO A 273 1.34 14.09 -29.45
N GLY A 274 2.07 13.72 -30.50
CA GLY A 274 2.79 14.72 -31.29
C GLY A 274 1.83 15.62 -32.09
N ASP A 275 2.23 16.84 -32.40
CA ASP A 275 1.41 17.85 -33.09
C ASP A 275 0.72 17.33 -34.38
N GLN A 276 1.35 16.39 -35.11
CA GLN A 276 0.79 15.77 -36.31
C GLN A 276 -0.37 14.81 -36.02
N GLN A 277 -0.37 14.14 -34.87
CA GLN A 277 -1.47 13.25 -34.46
C GLN A 277 -2.65 14.05 -33.93
N GLN A 278 -2.42 15.16 -33.27
CA GLN A 278 -3.44 16.10 -32.82
C GLN A 278 -4.19 16.70 -34.00
N ALA A 279 -3.48 17.13 -35.05
CA ALA A 279 -4.06 17.67 -36.26
C ALA A 279 -4.92 16.63 -37.03
N ALA A 280 -4.47 15.38 -37.07
CA ALA A 280 -5.21 14.29 -37.73
C ALA A 280 -6.47 13.86 -36.94
N SER A 281 -6.45 13.97 -35.60
CA SER A 281 -7.63 13.70 -34.74
C SER A 281 -8.69 14.79 -34.91
N ASN A 282 -8.27 16.05 -34.86
CA ASN A 282 -9.17 17.20 -35.06
C ASN A 282 -9.81 17.23 -36.46
N ALA A 283 -9.08 16.77 -37.49
CA ALA A 283 -9.61 16.69 -38.86
C ALA A 283 -10.69 15.59 -39.03
N ARG A 284 -10.69 14.56 -38.16
CA ARG A 284 -11.70 13.48 -38.19
C ARG A 284 -12.98 13.83 -37.41
N GLU A 285 -12.88 14.73 -36.41
CA GLU A 285 -14.04 15.20 -35.64
C GLU A 285 -14.84 16.28 -36.40
N HIS A 286 -14.28 16.88 -37.46
CA HIS A 286 -14.92 17.90 -38.25
C HIS A 286 -15.32 17.43 -39.65
N ALA A 287 -15.20 16.14 -40.00
CA ALA A 287 -15.64 15.49 -41.21
C ALA A 287 -16.83 14.55 -40.99
#